data_e6bb4dd4aab203a5d34989ffa250c569
#
_entry.id   e6bb4dd4aab203a5d34989ffa250c569
#
_cell.length_a   1.000
_cell.length_b   1.000
_cell.length_c   1.000
_cell.angle_alpha   90.00
_cell.angle_beta   90.00
_cell.angle_gamma   90.00
#
_symmetry.space_group_name_H-M   'P 1'
#
loop_
_entity.id
_entity.type
_entity.pdbx_description
1 polymer ?
#
loop_
_entity_poly.entity_id
_entity_poly.type
_entity_poly.pdbx_seq_one_letter_code
_entity_poly.pdbx_strand_id
1 'polypeptide(L)'
;GKAIKQFWTLGIRDKRLLKILSVMMKAEIAGIGFPEKGAPQGAILSPLISIVVLNELDWWIASQWECMKTRHPYAVMVNINGSENKGAKFLALKKTRLKECFIVRYADDFKVFCRTKSACERLYHAIVQWLKERLGLEISKEKSRVVNLRKDYSEFLGFRMKVEKKQKREVV
;
A
#
# COMPACT_ATOMS: atom_id res chain seq x y z
N GLY A 1 11.41 12.27 -14.94
CA GLY A 1 11.49 11.39 -13.77
C GLY A 1 10.37 10.36 -13.72
N LYS A 2 10.50 9.36 -12.85
CA LYS A 2 9.52 8.26 -12.70
C LYS A 2 8.11 8.78 -12.37
N ALA A 3 7.98 9.75 -11.45
CA ALA A 3 6.68 10.32 -11.06
C ALA A 3 5.91 10.90 -12.25
N ILE A 4 6.55 11.66 -13.13
CA ILE A 4 5.90 12.23 -14.31
C ILE A 4 5.37 11.13 -15.26
N LYS A 5 6.12 10.01 -15.41
CA LYS A 5 5.64 8.85 -16.19
C LYS A 5 4.39 8.23 -15.55
N GLN A 6 4.33 8.17 -14.24
CA GLN A 6 3.16 7.63 -13.52
C GLN A 6 1.93 8.54 -13.67
N PHE A 7 2.08 9.88 -13.59
CA PHE A 7 1.00 10.81 -13.93
C PHE A 7 0.46 10.56 -15.35
N TRP A 8 1.38 10.35 -16.30
CA TRP A 8 1.00 10.03 -17.68
C TRP A 8 0.22 8.72 -17.80
N THR A 9 0.62 7.66 -17.10
CA THR A 9 -0.07 6.36 -17.10
C THR A 9 -1.45 6.42 -16.45
N LEU A 10 -1.66 7.35 -15.52
CA LEU A 10 -2.97 7.63 -14.90
C LEU A 10 -3.91 8.46 -15.82
N GLY A 11 -3.47 8.79 -17.05
CA GLY A 11 -4.28 9.50 -18.03
C GLY A 11 -4.10 11.01 -18.02
N ILE A 12 -3.23 11.57 -17.18
CA ILE A 12 -2.91 13.00 -17.16
C ILE A 12 -1.92 13.29 -18.28
N ARG A 13 -2.44 13.76 -19.42
CA ARG A 13 -1.65 13.97 -20.65
C ARG A 13 -1.41 15.44 -20.99
N ASP A 14 -1.89 16.38 -20.16
CA ASP A 14 -1.62 17.80 -20.36
C ASP A 14 -0.14 18.09 -20.13
N LYS A 15 0.56 18.44 -21.19
CA LYS A 15 1.99 18.74 -21.18
C LYS A 15 2.32 19.97 -20.35
N ARG A 16 1.43 20.99 -20.28
CA ARG A 16 1.64 22.20 -19.51
C ARG A 16 1.59 21.87 -18.02
N LEU A 17 0.56 21.12 -17.58
CA LEU A 17 0.43 20.66 -16.21
C LEU A 17 1.62 19.80 -15.79
N LEU A 18 2.02 18.81 -16.60
CA LEU A 18 3.17 17.96 -16.31
C LEU A 18 4.47 18.73 -16.22
N LYS A 19 4.64 19.81 -17.03
CA LYS A 19 5.79 20.71 -16.93
C LYS A 19 5.78 21.46 -15.60
N ILE A 20 4.64 22.01 -15.19
CA ILE A 20 4.48 22.71 -13.89
C ILE A 20 4.82 21.75 -12.74
N LEU A 21 4.24 20.55 -12.71
CA LEU A 21 4.54 19.53 -11.71
C LEU A 21 6.04 19.18 -11.68
N SER A 22 6.67 19.07 -12.85
CA SER A 22 8.12 18.79 -12.94
C SER A 22 8.97 19.92 -12.37
N VAL A 23 8.60 21.17 -12.59
CA VAL A 23 9.28 22.35 -12.03
C VAL A 23 9.11 22.37 -10.51
N MET A 24 7.89 22.18 -10.01
CA MET A 24 7.61 22.19 -8.58
C MET A 24 8.34 21.06 -7.81
N MET A 25 8.50 19.88 -8.44
CA MET A 25 9.28 18.77 -7.84
C MET A 25 10.78 19.03 -7.80
N LYS A 26 11.27 19.95 -8.60
CA LYS A 26 12.69 20.33 -8.68
C LYS A 26 12.96 21.69 -8.02
N ALA A 27 11.95 22.26 -7.35
CA ALA A 27 12.10 23.54 -6.70
C ALA A 27 13.21 23.47 -5.62
N GLU A 28 13.97 24.53 -5.51
CA GLU A 28 14.98 24.70 -4.49
C GLU A 28 14.35 24.82 -3.11
N ILE A 29 14.95 24.16 -2.14
CA ILE A 29 14.53 24.24 -0.74
C ILE A 29 15.36 25.33 -0.07
N ALA A 30 14.70 26.35 0.47
CA ALA A 30 15.37 27.43 1.18
C ALA A 30 16.32 26.88 2.27
N GLY A 31 17.60 27.23 2.19
CA GLY A 31 18.63 26.81 3.13
C GLY A 31 19.22 25.40 2.93
N ILE A 32 18.69 24.60 1.97
CA ILE A 32 19.14 23.21 1.70
C ILE A 32 19.63 23.05 0.25
N GLY A 33 19.08 23.86 -0.68
CA GLY A 33 19.37 23.75 -2.11
C GLY A 33 18.44 22.79 -2.85
N PHE A 34 18.90 22.25 -3.96
CA PHE A 34 18.11 21.34 -4.80
C PHE A 34 18.12 19.91 -4.20
N PRO A 35 16.93 19.29 -4.07
CA PRO A 35 16.88 17.91 -3.58
C PRO A 35 17.49 16.93 -4.60
N GLU A 36 18.46 16.15 -4.19
CA GLU A 36 19.05 15.11 -5.04
C GLU A 36 18.03 14.00 -5.36
N LYS A 37 17.16 13.68 -4.42
CA LYS A 37 16.11 12.65 -4.55
C LYS A 37 14.80 13.10 -3.91
N GLY A 38 13.68 12.74 -4.57
CA GLY A 38 12.34 12.96 -4.04
C GLY A 38 11.79 14.36 -4.32
N ALA A 39 10.74 14.73 -3.60
CA ALA A 39 10.15 16.05 -3.57
C ALA A 39 10.55 16.75 -2.26
N PRO A 40 10.61 18.09 -2.23
CA PRO A 40 10.89 18.83 -1.00
C PRO A 40 9.96 18.41 0.13
N GLN A 41 10.52 18.12 1.31
CA GLN A 41 9.74 17.80 2.48
C GLN A 41 8.91 19.03 2.90
N GLY A 42 7.60 18.84 3.16
CA GLY A 42 6.68 19.93 3.44
C GLY A 42 6.10 20.64 2.20
N ALA A 43 6.51 20.27 0.98
CA ALA A 43 5.88 20.80 -0.22
C ALA A 43 4.41 20.37 -0.34
N ILE A 44 3.54 21.31 -0.75
CA ILE A 44 2.08 21.07 -0.92
C ILE A 44 1.79 19.85 -1.83
N LEU A 45 2.67 19.57 -2.80
CA LEU A 45 2.53 18.45 -3.72
C LEU A 45 3.05 17.11 -3.18
N SER A 46 3.78 17.07 -2.07
CA SER A 46 4.37 15.83 -1.55
C SER A 46 3.33 14.72 -1.30
N PRO A 47 2.18 14.99 -0.66
CA PRO A 47 1.14 13.97 -0.48
C PRO A 47 0.57 13.46 -1.81
N LEU A 48 0.33 14.34 -2.78
CA LEU A 48 -0.17 13.96 -4.10
C LEU A 48 0.84 13.08 -4.85
N ILE A 49 2.11 13.45 -4.82
CA ILE A 49 3.18 12.68 -5.46
C ILE A 49 3.31 11.31 -4.82
N SER A 50 3.27 11.22 -3.49
CA SER A 50 3.36 9.93 -2.79
C SER A 50 2.16 9.03 -3.10
N ILE A 51 0.94 9.59 -3.18
CA ILE A 51 -0.25 8.84 -3.59
C ILE A 51 -0.07 8.26 -5.00
N VAL A 52 0.37 9.07 -5.95
CA VAL A 52 0.56 8.65 -7.35
C VAL A 52 1.69 7.62 -7.47
N VAL A 53 2.83 7.86 -6.84
CA VAL A 53 4.01 6.98 -6.94
C VAL A 53 3.76 5.64 -6.27
N LEU A 54 3.16 5.63 -5.07
CA LEU A 54 2.90 4.41 -4.32
C LEU A 54 1.64 3.67 -4.76
N ASN A 55 0.83 4.23 -5.67
CA ASN A 55 -0.30 3.52 -6.28
C ASN A 55 0.15 2.21 -6.96
N GLU A 56 1.36 2.16 -7.54
CA GLU A 56 1.92 0.92 -8.09
C GLU A 56 2.12 -0.15 -6.99
N LEU A 57 2.51 0.26 -5.78
CA LEU A 57 2.66 -0.64 -4.65
C LEU A 57 1.31 -1.22 -4.22
N ASP A 58 0.27 -0.38 -4.16
CA ASP A 58 -1.07 -0.81 -3.81
C ASP A 58 -1.56 -1.90 -4.77
N TRP A 59 -1.45 -1.67 -6.07
CA TRP A 59 -1.82 -2.63 -7.10
C TRP A 59 -0.97 -3.89 -7.06
N TRP A 60 0.33 -3.77 -6.81
CA TRP A 60 1.21 -4.92 -6.70
C TRP A 60 0.83 -5.81 -5.52
N ILE A 61 0.61 -5.25 -4.34
CA ILE A 61 0.18 -6.01 -3.15
C ILE A 61 -1.23 -6.59 -3.36
N ALA A 62 -2.18 -5.81 -3.88
CA ALA A 62 -3.52 -6.29 -4.17
C ALA A 62 -3.51 -7.46 -5.17
N SER A 63 -2.59 -7.45 -6.15
CA SER A 63 -2.45 -8.54 -7.12
C SER A 63 -1.97 -9.85 -6.51
N GLN A 64 -1.33 -9.83 -5.34
CA GLN A 64 -0.84 -11.04 -4.67
C GLN A 64 -1.98 -11.84 -4.02
N TRP A 65 -3.10 -11.18 -3.71
CA TRP A 65 -4.23 -11.82 -3.05
C TRP A 65 -5.59 -11.28 -3.53
N GLU A 66 -5.91 -10.04 -3.22
CA GLU A 66 -7.25 -9.47 -3.37
C GLU A 66 -7.73 -9.42 -4.82
N CYS A 67 -6.87 -8.95 -5.72
CA CYS A 67 -7.10 -8.85 -7.15
C CYS A 67 -6.45 -9.99 -7.95
N MET A 68 -6.02 -11.08 -7.28
CA MET A 68 -5.41 -12.23 -7.95
C MET A 68 -6.30 -12.75 -9.06
N LYS A 69 -5.75 -12.87 -10.26
CA LYS A 69 -6.45 -13.47 -11.40
C LYS A 69 -6.50 -14.99 -11.23
N THR A 70 -7.67 -15.57 -11.38
CA THR A 70 -7.89 -17.01 -11.33
C THR A 70 -8.29 -17.53 -12.70
N ARG A 71 -7.91 -18.78 -13.02
CA ARG A 71 -8.33 -19.43 -14.29
C ARG A 71 -9.84 -19.69 -14.30
N HIS A 72 -10.40 -20.06 -13.16
CA HIS A 72 -11.83 -20.30 -13.01
C HIS A 72 -12.53 -18.98 -12.62
N PRO A 73 -13.60 -18.55 -13.33
CA PRO A 73 -14.40 -17.41 -12.94
C PRO A 73 -15.28 -17.80 -11.73
N TYR A 74 -14.91 -17.32 -10.55
CA TYR A 74 -15.75 -17.50 -9.36
C TYR A 74 -16.90 -16.52 -9.37
N ALA A 75 -18.09 -16.98 -8.98
CA ALA A 75 -19.26 -16.13 -8.85
C ALA A 75 -18.98 -15.00 -7.83
N VAL A 76 -19.33 -13.79 -8.23
CA VAL A 76 -19.33 -12.60 -7.37
C VAL A 76 -20.77 -12.31 -7.01
N MET A 77 -21.10 -12.41 -5.73
CA MET A 77 -22.42 -12.04 -5.23
C MET A 77 -22.39 -10.57 -4.83
N VAL A 78 -23.36 -9.81 -5.27
CA VAL A 78 -23.53 -8.41 -4.85
C VAL A 78 -24.42 -8.39 -3.61
N ASN A 79 -23.92 -7.85 -2.52
CA ASN A 79 -24.66 -7.65 -1.29
C ASN A 79 -25.70 -6.53 -1.44
N ILE A 80 -26.67 -6.46 -0.54
CA ILE A 80 -27.74 -5.43 -0.54
C ILE A 80 -27.15 -4.00 -0.55
N ASN A 81 -25.99 -3.77 0.06
CA ASN A 81 -25.27 -2.49 0.07
C ASN A 81 -24.42 -2.22 -1.19
N GLY A 82 -24.55 -3.03 -2.24
CA GLY A 82 -23.80 -2.90 -3.49
C GLY A 82 -22.35 -3.41 -3.43
N SER A 83 -21.84 -3.90 -2.28
CA SER A 83 -20.51 -4.43 -2.18
C SER A 83 -20.39 -5.84 -2.80
N GLU A 84 -19.28 -6.12 -3.47
CA GLU A 84 -19.00 -7.43 -4.06
C GLU A 84 -18.54 -8.44 -2.99
N ASN A 85 -19.25 -9.56 -2.91
CA ASN A 85 -18.83 -10.70 -2.08
C ASN A 85 -18.00 -11.68 -2.92
N LYS A 86 -16.70 -11.68 -2.69
CA LYS A 86 -15.72 -12.56 -3.34
C LYS A 86 -15.39 -13.81 -2.50
N GLY A 87 -16.27 -14.20 -1.58
CA GLY A 87 -16.04 -15.26 -0.61
C GLY A 87 -15.66 -16.60 -1.25
N ALA A 88 -16.32 -17.01 -2.32
CA ALA A 88 -16.03 -18.25 -3.04
C ALA A 88 -14.60 -18.29 -3.60
N LYS A 89 -14.16 -17.17 -4.21
CA LYS A 89 -12.77 -16.98 -4.69
C LYS A 89 -11.77 -17.10 -3.55
N PHE A 90 -12.00 -16.40 -2.44
CA PHE A 90 -11.07 -16.41 -1.30
C PHE A 90 -11.00 -17.77 -0.61
N LEU A 91 -12.12 -18.50 -0.51
CA LEU A 91 -12.11 -19.88 -0.01
C LEU A 91 -11.26 -20.80 -0.89
N ALA A 92 -11.35 -20.67 -2.21
CA ALA A 92 -10.51 -21.44 -3.12
C ALA A 92 -9.03 -21.06 -3.01
N LEU A 93 -8.70 -19.76 -2.96
CA LEU A 93 -7.33 -19.27 -2.81
C LEU A 93 -6.69 -19.72 -1.48
N LYS A 94 -7.47 -19.80 -0.39
CA LYS A 94 -6.98 -20.31 0.92
C LYS A 94 -6.52 -21.76 0.87
N LYS A 95 -7.01 -22.57 -0.08
CA LYS A 95 -6.57 -23.97 -0.29
C LYS A 95 -5.26 -24.07 -1.07
N THR A 96 -4.79 -22.96 -1.65
CA THR A 96 -3.54 -22.90 -2.40
C THR A 96 -2.36 -22.50 -1.50
N ARG A 97 -1.15 -22.39 -2.10
CA ARG A 97 0.03 -21.88 -1.41
C ARG A 97 0.08 -20.35 -1.28
N LEU A 98 -0.90 -19.65 -1.85
CA LEU A 98 -1.00 -18.19 -1.75
C LEU A 98 -1.25 -17.76 -0.32
N LYS A 99 -0.66 -16.63 0.06
CA LYS A 99 -0.76 -16.10 1.40
C LYS A 99 -1.64 -14.86 1.41
N GLU A 100 -2.61 -14.87 2.32
CA GLU A 100 -3.56 -13.77 2.52
C GLU A 100 -2.82 -12.51 2.97
N CYS A 101 -2.96 -11.42 2.20
CA CYS A 101 -2.39 -10.12 2.53
C CYS A 101 -3.30 -8.98 2.04
N PHE A 102 -3.35 -7.91 2.83
CA PHE A 102 -4.12 -6.71 2.54
C PHE A 102 -3.28 -5.48 2.88
N ILE A 103 -3.38 -4.43 2.07
CA ILE A 103 -2.73 -3.16 2.31
C ILE A 103 -3.75 -2.09 2.70
N VAL A 104 -3.39 -1.25 3.68
CA VAL A 104 -4.05 0.01 3.97
C VAL A 104 -2.99 1.09 3.95
N ARG A 105 -3.20 2.14 3.17
CA ARG A 105 -2.24 3.21 2.99
C ARG A 105 -2.89 4.59 3.13
N TYR A 106 -2.15 5.50 3.72
CA TYR A 106 -2.45 6.92 3.76
C TYR A 106 -1.16 7.69 3.40
N ALA A 107 -1.16 8.35 2.26
CA ALA A 107 0.01 9.00 1.67
C ALA A 107 1.21 8.05 1.56
N ASP A 108 2.28 8.28 2.34
CA ASP A 108 3.49 7.47 2.44
C ASP A 108 3.45 6.44 3.58
N ASP A 109 2.55 6.61 4.55
CA ASP A 109 2.34 5.63 5.61
C ASP A 109 1.46 4.47 5.14
N PHE A 110 1.90 3.23 5.37
CA PHE A 110 1.09 2.06 5.04
C PHE A 110 1.26 0.91 6.03
N LYS A 111 0.22 0.09 6.14
CA LYS A 111 0.21 -1.16 6.89
C LYS A 111 -0.16 -2.31 5.97
N VAL A 112 0.56 -3.42 6.11
CA VAL A 112 0.22 -4.65 5.39
C VAL A 112 -0.12 -5.72 6.39
N PHE A 113 -1.32 -6.26 6.28
CA PHE A 113 -1.86 -7.27 7.17
C PHE A 113 -1.67 -8.65 6.56
N CYS A 114 -1.10 -9.56 7.33
CA CYS A 114 -0.92 -10.96 6.96
C CYS A 114 -1.45 -11.88 8.06
N ARG A 115 -1.81 -13.09 7.68
CA ARG A 115 -2.38 -14.06 8.62
C ARG A 115 -1.34 -14.72 9.53
N THR A 116 -0.10 -14.88 9.05
CA THR A 116 0.98 -15.55 9.80
C THR A 116 2.24 -14.70 9.83
N LYS A 117 3.02 -14.84 10.91
CA LYS A 117 4.31 -14.14 11.07
C LYS A 117 5.24 -14.42 9.89
N SER A 118 5.42 -15.68 9.53
CA SER A 118 6.30 -16.11 8.43
C SER A 118 5.88 -15.54 7.06
N ALA A 119 4.56 -15.38 6.79
CA ALA A 119 4.08 -14.70 5.58
C ALA A 119 4.39 -13.20 5.62
N CYS A 120 4.20 -12.57 6.78
CA CYS A 120 4.48 -11.15 6.98
C CYS A 120 5.96 -10.82 6.78
N GLU A 121 6.86 -11.62 7.36
CA GLU A 121 8.32 -11.44 7.21
C GLU A 121 8.75 -11.57 5.74
N ARG A 122 8.27 -12.60 5.03
CA ARG A 122 8.58 -12.76 3.60
C ARG A 122 8.05 -11.61 2.76
N LEU A 123 6.82 -11.17 3.03
CA LEU A 123 6.23 -10.05 2.30
C LEU A 123 6.94 -8.74 2.63
N TYR A 124 7.39 -8.53 3.88
CA TYR A 124 8.22 -7.39 4.26
C TYR A 124 9.49 -7.30 3.40
N HIS A 125 10.24 -8.39 3.29
CA HIS A 125 11.44 -8.43 2.44
C HIS A 125 11.11 -8.20 0.96
N ALA A 126 10.04 -8.80 0.46
CA ALA A 126 9.60 -8.60 -0.91
C ALA A 126 9.20 -7.14 -1.20
N ILE A 127 8.50 -6.47 -0.27
CA ILE A 127 8.14 -5.05 -0.38
C ILE A 127 9.40 -4.18 -0.39
N VAL A 128 10.35 -4.41 0.51
CA VAL A 128 11.61 -3.65 0.58
C VAL A 128 12.36 -3.74 -0.74
N GLN A 129 12.52 -4.95 -1.25
CA GLN A 129 13.18 -5.20 -2.53
C GLN A 129 12.43 -4.53 -3.68
N TRP A 130 11.11 -4.70 -3.74
CA TRP A 130 10.26 -4.13 -4.79
C TRP A 130 10.33 -2.59 -4.81
N LEU A 131 10.23 -1.93 -3.64
CA LEU A 131 10.35 -0.48 -3.53
C LEU A 131 11.70 0.01 -4.05
N LYS A 132 12.78 -0.66 -3.68
CA LYS A 132 14.14 -0.32 -4.13
C LYS A 132 14.30 -0.51 -5.63
N GLU A 133 13.94 -1.66 -6.17
CA GLU A 133 14.15 -2.00 -7.58
C GLU A 133 13.19 -1.25 -8.50
N ARG A 134 11.90 -1.18 -8.13
CA ARG A 134 10.88 -0.60 -8.98
C ARG A 134 10.81 0.91 -8.86
N LEU A 135 10.80 1.45 -7.65
CA LEU A 135 10.62 2.88 -7.40
C LEU A 135 11.91 3.61 -7.05
N GLY A 136 12.98 2.91 -6.64
CA GLY A 136 14.22 3.50 -6.13
C GLY A 136 14.02 4.13 -4.75
N LEU A 137 13.02 3.64 -3.99
CA LEU A 137 12.70 4.11 -2.65
C LEU A 137 13.28 3.17 -1.59
N GLU A 138 13.69 3.75 -0.48
CA GLU A 138 14.14 3.02 0.70
C GLU A 138 13.14 3.23 1.84
N ILE A 139 12.93 2.19 2.63
CA ILE A 139 12.09 2.27 3.83
C ILE A 139 12.91 2.81 5.01
N SER A 140 12.25 3.51 5.93
CA SER A 140 12.85 3.83 7.22
C SER A 140 12.95 2.57 8.08
N LYS A 141 14.15 2.07 8.31
CA LYS A 141 14.41 0.87 9.13
C LYS A 141 13.96 1.04 10.58
N GLU A 142 14.01 2.26 11.09
CA GLU A 142 13.61 2.58 12.46
C GLU A 142 12.09 2.51 12.66
N LYS A 143 11.32 2.93 11.64
CA LYS A 143 9.86 2.99 11.70
C LYS A 143 9.18 1.73 11.17
N SER A 144 9.89 0.94 10.34
CA SER A 144 9.33 -0.23 9.64
C SER A 144 9.65 -1.52 10.38
N ARG A 145 8.62 -2.18 10.92
CA ARG A 145 8.76 -3.42 11.69
C ARG A 145 7.56 -4.34 11.51
N VAL A 146 7.79 -5.63 11.70
CA VAL A 146 6.73 -6.65 11.78
C VAL A 146 6.22 -6.71 13.22
N VAL A 147 4.92 -6.54 13.41
CA VAL A 147 4.24 -6.52 14.71
C VAL A 147 3.21 -7.64 14.79
N ASN A 148 3.19 -8.37 15.90
CA ASN A 148 2.15 -9.35 16.17
C ASN A 148 0.97 -8.69 16.92
N LEU A 149 -0.07 -8.32 16.18
CA LEU A 149 -1.24 -7.63 16.73
C LEU A 149 -2.02 -8.41 17.80
N ARG A 150 -1.77 -9.70 17.99
CA ARG A 150 -2.35 -10.47 19.10
C ARG A 150 -1.62 -10.23 20.42
N LYS A 151 -0.35 -9.80 20.37
CA LYS A 151 0.48 -9.54 21.55
C LYS A 151 0.66 -8.04 21.76
N ASP A 152 0.98 -7.31 20.71
CA ASP A 152 1.42 -5.93 20.76
C ASP A 152 0.48 -5.00 20.00
N TYR A 153 0.53 -3.72 20.33
CA TYR A 153 -0.16 -2.67 19.59
C TYR A 153 0.67 -2.22 18.40
N SER A 154 -0.01 -1.88 17.31
CA SER A 154 0.55 -1.12 16.21
C SER A 154 -0.21 0.20 16.07
N GLU A 155 0.52 1.29 15.88
CA GLU A 155 -0.04 2.61 15.70
C GLU A 155 -0.15 2.95 14.21
N PHE A 156 -1.28 3.54 13.80
CA PHE A 156 -1.50 4.03 12.45
C PHE A 156 -2.43 5.23 12.51
N LEU A 157 -1.99 6.37 11.98
CA LEU A 157 -2.73 7.64 11.97
C LEU A 157 -3.24 8.08 13.35
N GLY A 158 -2.43 7.88 14.40
CA GLY A 158 -2.80 8.21 15.78
C GLY A 158 -3.69 7.16 16.47
N PHE A 159 -4.13 6.11 15.77
CA PHE A 159 -4.93 5.04 16.34
C PHE A 159 -4.07 3.83 16.72
N ARG A 160 -4.28 3.29 17.90
CA ARG A 160 -3.64 2.06 18.38
C ARG A 160 -4.51 0.85 18.02
N MET A 161 -3.95 -0.09 17.27
CA MET A 161 -4.63 -1.29 16.77
C MET A 161 -4.10 -2.53 17.46
N LYS A 162 -5.01 -3.42 17.91
CA LYS A 162 -4.72 -4.74 18.45
C LYS A 162 -5.86 -5.70 18.11
N VAL A 163 -5.56 -6.97 17.95
CA VAL A 163 -6.59 -7.99 17.77
C VAL A 163 -7.14 -8.38 19.12
N GLU A 164 -8.42 -8.13 19.36
CA GLU A 164 -9.14 -8.61 20.52
C GLU A 164 -9.67 -10.03 20.30
N LYS A 165 -9.61 -10.86 21.35
CA LYS A 165 -10.31 -12.16 21.35
C LYS A 165 -11.80 -11.87 21.46
N LYS A 166 -12.63 -12.39 20.56
CA LYS A 166 -14.08 -12.39 20.76
C LYS A 166 -14.37 -13.06 22.10
N GLN A 167 -14.88 -12.32 23.07
CA GLN A 167 -15.50 -12.92 24.23
C GLN A 167 -16.66 -13.79 23.73
N LYS A 168 -16.69 -15.08 24.11
CA LYS A 168 -17.88 -15.90 23.95
C LYS A 168 -19.00 -15.16 24.69
N ARG A 169 -20.04 -14.71 23.95
CA ARG A 169 -21.27 -14.28 24.59
C ARG A 169 -21.75 -15.50 25.37
N GLU A 170 -21.73 -15.45 26.67
CA GLU A 170 -22.54 -16.35 27.48
C GLU A 170 -23.99 -16.02 27.14
N VAL A 171 -24.67 -16.99 26.54
CA VAL A 171 -26.13 -16.92 26.37
C VAL A 171 -26.69 -17.22 27.76
N VAL A 172 -27.15 -16.16 28.45
CA VAL A 172 -27.97 -16.28 29.65
C VAL A 172 -29.38 -16.63 29.25
#